data_f38cee8404b6d913650fdc70b7dcc4e8
#
_entry.id   f38cee8404b6d913650fdc70b7dcc4e8
#
_cell.length_a   1.000
_cell.length_b   1.000
_cell.length_c   1.000
_cell.angle_alpha   90.00
_cell.angle_beta   90.00
_cell.angle_gamma   90.00
#
_symmetry.space_group_name_H-M   'P 1'
#
loop_
_entity.id
_entity.type
_entity.pdbx_description
1 polymer ?
#
loop_
_entity_poly.entity_id
_entity_poly.type
_entity_poly.pdbx_seq_one_letter_code
_entity_poly.pdbx_strand_id
1 'polypeptide(L)'
;MKKFRSYFILILAAAVMTGCSGLNKMKKNSNLVKYEVTPKVLETHAGVVNVTIKGTFPAKYFDKKTTVTATPVLTYTGGETTFDKVQVLQGESVQANNKVITTTGGDFTYTGTIPYKDAMKMSELVLRIKAVRGKKTLDFGPVKIADGVIATSTLVDKDGKPIMSKDNYVRINPESKLADIHYQINQADINSKELKAEDIALLKEYIKSVSVDSSRKLKSTDVSSYASPDGSMKINTPLSEKRGKTADKFIKKEFDKIPVAKTEGFFNEKTTAEDWDGFKSEVEKSSIQDKDLILRVLSMYSDPEVRNKEIKNMTSAFEKLKTDILPQLRRSKMAVNVDIVGRSDEQILAQMKADPTKLNVEEMLRAGSLTKDNNEQLKFYQAAAENNPKDFRAQNNIGCTLMALGKTDEAIASFEKAKAIENNDVIKNNLGFGSLVKGDVAKAEEYFNSMTAATPESKYGLGVIAITKGEYDKAVNDFGTEPSFNLALALYLKGDVAKAKSTLDSMKELCKCGKPSYLKAVIGAKLDDKNYMLSNLREAIGFKADWKAYAKTDLEFAKFFTDDTFKSTVQ
;
A
#
# COMPACT_ATOMS: atom_id res chain seq x y z
N MET A 1 -39.30 -4.20 75.03
CA MET A 1 -40.18 -3.29 74.29
C MET A 1 -39.72 -2.92 72.90
N LYS A 2 -38.61 -3.44 72.34
CA LYS A 2 -38.14 -3.15 70.93
C LYS A 2 -38.62 -4.14 69.89
N LYS A 3 -39.14 -5.31 70.23
CA LYS A 3 -39.57 -6.32 69.24
C LYS A 3 -41.02 -6.15 68.71
N PHE A 4 -41.85 -5.38 69.41
CA PHE A 4 -43.25 -5.17 69.01
C PHE A 4 -43.45 -4.04 67.98
N ARG A 5 -42.51 -3.11 67.86
CA ARG A 5 -42.59 -2.00 66.89
C ARG A 5 -42.30 -2.45 65.43
N SER A 6 -41.48 -3.46 65.23
CA SER A 6 -41.13 -3.93 63.88
C SER A 6 -42.27 -4.68 63.18
N TYR A 7 -43.13 -5.39 63.91
CA TYR A 7 -44.25 -6.10 63.29
C TYR A 7 -45.42 -5.19 62.88
N PHE A 8 -45.58 -4.05 63.55
CA PHE A 8 -46.62 -3.09 63.19
C PHE A 8 -46.32 -2.29 61.94
N ILE A 9 -45.04 -2.05 61.64
CA ILE A 9 -44.60 -1.37 60.41
C ILE A 9 -44.74 -2.32 59.21
N LEU A 10 -44.51 -3.62 59.37
CA LEU A 10 -44.68 -4.60 58.25
C LEU A 10 -46.14 -4.83 57.90
N ILE A 11 -47.09 -4.77 58.83
CA ILE A 11 -48.53 -4.91 58.59
C ILE A 11 -49.10 -3.65 57.92
N LEU A 12 -48.60 -2.46 58.30
CA LEU A 12 -49.03 -1.19 57.67
C LEU A 12 -48.53 -1.06 56.22
N ALA A 13 -47.35 -1.57 55.91
CA ALA A 13 -46.81 -1.64 54.55
C ALA A 13 -47.60 -2.59 53.65
N ALA A 14 -48.09 -3.70 54.19
CA ALA A 14 -48.94 -4.61 53.43
C ALA A 14 -50.37 -4.08 53.16
N ALA A 15 -50.91 -3.24 54.05
CA ALA A 15 -52.26 -2.64 53.88
C ALA A 15 -52.33 -1.47 52.87
N VAL A 16 -51.21 -0.79 52.62
CA VAL A 16 -51.15 0.30 51.61
C VAL A 16 -51.04 -0.25 50.17
N MET A 17 -50.72 -1.51 49.98
CA MET A 17 -50.60 -2.10 48.65
C MET A 17 -51.90 -2.45 47.94
N THR A 18 -53.06 -2.40 48.60
CA THR A 18 -54.35 -2.85 48.04
C THR A 18 -55.18 -1.76 47.34
N GLY A 19 -54.73 -0.50 47.35
CA GLY A 19 -55.55 0.64 46.81
C GLY A 19 -55.04 1.26 45.50
N CYS A 20 -53.91 0.86 44.92
CA CYS A 20 -53.37 1.48 43.71
C CYS A 20 -53.95 0.84 42.46
N SER A 21 -54.42 1.67 41.46
CA SER A 21 -54.78 1.16 40.11
C SER A 21 -53.55 0.42 39.51
N GLY A 22 -53.79 -0.62 38.66
CA GLY A 22 -52.71 -1.47 38.10
C GLY A 22 -51.51 -0.68 37.55
N LEU A 23 -51.76 0.46 36.87
CA LEU A 23 -50.72 1.35 36.36
C LEU A 23 -49.82 1.97 37.46
N ASN A 24 -50.46 2.52 38.51
CA ASN A 24 -49.70 3.14 39.62
C ASN A 24 -48.89 2.09 40.40
N LYS A 25 -49.41 0.88 40.51
CA LYS A 25 -48.63 -0.23 41.12
C LYS A 25 -47.39 -0.58 40.30
N MET A 26 -47.54 -0.68 38.94
CA MET A 26 -46.42 -0.93 38.05
C MET A 26 -45.40 0.20 38.12
N LYS A 27 -45.83 1.46 38.10
CA LYS A 27 -44.90 2.63 38.24
C LYS A 27 -44.17 2.61 39.56
N LYS A 28 -44.85 2.41 40.69
CA LYS A 28 -44.22 2.39 42.02
C LYS A 28 -43.19 1.28 42.19
N ASN A 29 -43.40 0.15 41.51
CA ASN A 29 -42.53 -1.02 41.55
C ASN A 29 -41.59 -1.13 40.32
N SER A 30 -41.39 -0.10 39.54
CA SER A 30 -40.58 -0.11 38.32
C SER A 30 -39.12 -0.57 38.57
N ASN A 31 -38.61 -0.35 39.77
CA ASN A 31 -37.29 -0.81 40.19
C ASN A 31 -37.15 -2.35 40.35
N LEU A 32 -38.25 -3.10 40.30
CA LEU A 32 -38.22 -4.55 40.31
C LEU A 32 -37.94 -5.17 38.93
N VAL A 33 -38.08 -4.36 37.86
CA VAL A 33 -37.73 -4.78 36.52
C VAL A 33 -36.22 -4.73 36.35
N LYS A 34 -35.65 -5.83 35.90
CA LYS A 34 -34.18 -5.90 35.64
C LYS A 34 -33.93 -5.68 34.17
N TYR A 35 -32.95 -4.85 33.86
CA TYR A 35 -32.48 -4.60 32.49
C TYR A 35 -31.02 -5.03 32.36
N GLU A 36 -30.76 -5.82 31.34
CA GLU A 36 -29.41 -6.21 30.90
C GLU A 36 -29.18 -5.60 29.52
N VAL A 37 -28.07 -4.88 29.37
CA VAL A 37 -27.69 -4.21 28.13
C VAL A 37 -26.39 -4.80 27.58
N THR A 38 -26.39 -5.08 26.29
CA THR A 38 -25.20 -5.58 25.59
C THR A 38 -24.92 -4.66 24.38
N PRO A 39 -23.72 -4.10 24.28
CA PRO A 39 -22.63 -4.11 25.27
C PRO A 39 -23.00 -3.32 26.53
N LYS A 40 -22.34 -3.58 27.68
CA LYS A 40 -22.64 -2.91 28.97
C LYS A 40 -22.43 -1.40 28.93
N VAL A 41 -21.39 -0.95 28.24
CA VAL A 41 -21.16 0.44 27.79
C VAL A 41 -21.34 0.42 26.29
N LEU A 42 -22.14 1.33 25.75
CA LEU A 42 -22.39 1.33 24.30
C LEU A 42 -21.10 1.71 23.55
N GLU A 43 -20.93 1.11 22.39
CA GLU A 43 -19.78 1.29 21.51
C GLU A 43 -20.22 1.61 20.09
N THR A 44 -19.42 2.37 19.36
CA THR A 44 -19.66 2.58 17.93
C THR A 44 -18.76 1.69 17.09
N HIS A 45 -19.39 0.98 16.14
CA HIS A 45 -18.72 0.19 15.12
C HIS A 45 -19.41 0.47 13.78
N ALA A 46 -18.64 0.56 12.69
CA ALA A 46 -19.16 0.90 11.36
C ALA A 46 -19.99 2.21 11.32
N GLY A 47 -19.67 3.18 12.18
CA GLY A 47 -20.38 4.45 12.25
C GLY A 47 -21.79 4.38 12.87
N VAL A 48 -22.15 3.27 13.49
CA VAL A 48 -23.45 3.08 14.16
C VAL A 48 -23.27 2.60 15.60
N VAL A 49 -24.27 2.87 16.43
CA VAL A 49 -24.37 2.35 17.80
C VAL A 49 -25.47 1.30 17.83
N ASN A 50 -25.08 0.07 18.08
CA ASN A 50 -26.00 -1.06 18.22
C ASN A 50 -26.26 -1.34 19.70
N VAL A 51 -27.48 -1.74 20.05
CA VAL A 51 -27.83 -2.14 21.41
C VAL A 51 -28.74 -3.36 21.41
N THR A 52 -28.49 -4.25 22.35
CA THR A 52 -29.45 -5.30 22.76
C THR A 52 -29.83 -5.05 24.20
N ILE A 53 -31.16 -4.95 24.46
CA ILE A 53 -31.72 -4.74 25.79
C ILE A 53 -32.60 -5.92 26.12
N LYS A 54 -32.30 -6.64 27.21
CA LYS A 54 -33.14 -7.65 27.78
C LYS A 54 -33.80 -7.12 29.04
N GLY A 55 -35.11 -7.09 29.07
CA GLY A 55 -35.88 -6.69 30.26
C GLY A 55 -36.61 -7.87 30.86
N THR A 56 -36.47 -8.11 32.18
CA THR A 56 -37.09 -9.21 32.91
C THR A 56 -38.08 -8.67 33.94
N PHE A 57 -39.30 -9.08 33.84
CA PHE A 57 -40.41 -8.71 34.73
C PHE A 57 -40.68 -9.81 35.75
N PRO A 58 -40.72 -9.48 37.04
CA PRO A 58 -41.01 -10.47 38.07
C PRO A 58 -42.52 -10.82 38.07
N ALA A 59 -42.85 -11.95 38.73
CA ALA A 59 -44.24 -12.36 38.93
C ALA A 59 -45.09 -11.28 39.61
N LYS A 60 -46.35 -11.14 39.21
CA LYS A 60 -47.34 -10.18 39.75
C LYS A 60 -47.02 -8.71 39.49
N TYR A 61 -46.01 -8.40 38.66
CA TYR A 61 -45.68 -7.03 38.30
C TYR A 61 -46.57 -6.48 37.18
N PHE A 62 -46.70 -7.23 36.08
CA PHE A 62 -47.39 -6.75 34.88
C PHE A 62 -48.90 -6.86 35.01
N ASP A 63 -49.63 -5.76 34.75
CA ASP A 63 -51.10 -5.74 34.81
C ASP A 63 -51.67 -6.39 33.53
N LYS A 64 -52.65 -7.29 33.71
CA LYS A 64 -53.25 -8.11 32.64
C LYS A 64 -53.83 -7.31 31.48
N LYS A 65 -54.37 -6.09 31.75
CA LYS A 65 -55.09 -5.23 30.80
C LYS A 65 -54.28 -4.01 30.35
N THR A 66 -52.96 -4.04 30.56
CA THR A 66 -52.07 -2.90 30.26
C THR A 66 -51.19 -3.18 29.04
N THR A 67 -51.04 -2.18 28.19
CA THR A 67 -50.00 -2.13 27.16
C THR A 67 -48.93 -1.19 27.61
N VAL A 68 -47.65 -1.59 27.45
CA VAL A 68 -46.46 -0.80 27.79
C VAL A 68 -45.66 -0.57 26.54
N THR A 69 -45.33 0.68 26.25
CA THR A 69 -44.36 1.07 25.24
C THR A 69 -43.07 1.50 25.93
N ALA A 70 -41.97 0.82 25.61
CA ALA A 70 -40.63 1.17 26.05
C ALA A 70 -39.85 1.72 24.83
N THR A 71 -39.45 2.97 24.93
CA THR A 71 -38.71 3.68 23.89
C THR A 71 -37.28 3.90 24.36
N PRO A 72 -36.28 3.24 23.77
CA PRO A 72 -34.87 3.52 24.06
C PRO A 72 -34.45 4.86 23.45
N VAL A 73 -33.80 5.69 24.23
CA VAL A 73 -33.32 7.01 23.83
C VAL A 73 -31.92 7.20 24.37
N LEU A 74 -30.99 7.63 23.53
CA LEU A 74 -29.67 8.05 23.94
C LEU A 74 -29.68 9.54 24.20
N THR A 75 -29.43 9.96 25.44
CA THR A 75 -29.40 11.36 25.85
C THR A 75 -27.97 11.82 26.06
N TYR A 76 -27.60 12.99 25.55
CA TYR A 76 -26.26 13.56 25.61
C TYR A 76 -26.32 15.09 25.71
N THR A 77 -25.21 15.70 26.04
CA THR A 77 -25.17 17.19 26.11
C THR A 77 -25.53 17.79 24.75
N GLY A 78 -26.57 18.64 24.76
CA GLY A 78 -27.07 19.32 23.56
C GLY A 78 -28.11 18.55 22.75
N GLY A 79 -28.53 17.34 23.18
CA GLY A 79 -29.59 16.62 22.44
C GLY A 79 -29.88 15.21 22.88
N GLU A 80 -30.68 14.56 22.08
CA GLU A 80 -31.04 13.16 22.24
C GLU A 80 -31.26 12.50 20.88
N THR A 81 -31.15 11.19 20.85
CA THR A 81 -31.44 10.37 19.65
C THR A 81 -32.25 9.16 20.05
N THR A 82 -33.43 9.01 19.48
CA THR A 82 -34.29 7.82 19.67
C THR A 82 -33.81 6.70 18.76
N PHE A 83 -33.75 5.48 19.29
CA PHE A 83 -33.46 4.30 18.49
C PHE A 83 -34.58 4.02 17.47
N ASP A 84 -34.22 3.30 16.40
CA ASP A 84 -35.04 3.08 15.20
C ASP A 84 -36.37 2.36 15.47
N LYS A 85 -36.51 1.66 16.61
CA LYS A 85 -37.69 0.89 16.99
C LYS A 85 -38.09 1.19 18.41
N VAL A 86 -39.35 0.85 18.74
CA VAL A 86 -39.88 0.85 20.10
C VAL A 86 -40.29 -0.56 20.49
N GLN A 87 -40.20 -0.90 21.76
CA GLN A 87 -40.67 -2.18 22.28
C GLN A 87 -42.07 -2.01 22.85
N VAL A 88 -43.05 -2.74 22.27
CA VAL A 88 -44.41 -2.79 22.81
C VAL A 88 -44.64 -4.13 23.48
N LEU A 89 -45.13 -4.09 24.71
CA LEU A 89 -45.46 -5.22 25.57
C LEU A 89 -46.91 -5.14 25.97
N GLN A 90 -47.56 -6.31 26.18
CA GLN A 90 -48.96 -6.35 26.61
C GLN A 90 -49.16 -7.37 27.71
N GLY A 91 -50.13 -7.09 28.57
CA GLY A 91 -50.66 -8.08 29.53
C GLY A 91 -51.52 -9.12 28.84
N GLU A 92 -51.68 -10.26 29.49
CA GLU A 92 -52.33 -11.48 28.94
C GLU A 92 -53.83 -11.29 28.53
N SER A 93 -54.49 -10.23 29.00
CA SER A 93 -55.90 -9.93 28.66
C SER A 93 -56.05 -8.83 27.59
N VAL A 94 -54.94 -8.34 27.02
CA VAL A 94 -54.97 -7.34 25.92
C VAL A 94 -55.08 -8.09 24.60
N GLN A 95 -56.06 -7.70 23.80
CA GLN A 95 -56.27 -8.28 22.45
C GLN A 95 -55.48 -7.47 21.41
N ALA A 96 -54.17 -7.73 21.31
CA ALA A 96 -53.28 -7.15 20.33
C ALA A 96 -52.15 -8.11 20.04
N ASN A 97 -51.36 -7.85 18.98
CA ASN A 97 -50.26 -8.73 18.56
C ASN A 97 -48.87 -8.20 19.03
N ASN A 98 -48.74 -8.00 20.37
CA ASN A 98 -47.47 -7.57 20.98
C ASN A 98 -46.90 -8.70 21.84
N LYS A 99 -45.68 -8.55 22.30
CA LYS A 99 -45.06 -9.47 23.26
C LYS A 99 -45.85 -9.52 24.55
N VAL A 100 -46.39 -10.67 24.89
CA VAL A 100 -47.19 -10.86 26.12
C VAL A 100 -46.28 -11.09 27.31
N ILE A 101 -46.52 -10.33 28.40
CA ILE A 101 -45.94 -10.55 29.71
C ILE A 101 -47.08 -11.03 30.64
N THR A 102 -46.92 -12.24 31.17
CA THR A 102 -47.95 -12.87 32.00
C THR A 102 -47.87 -12.43 33.45
N THR A 103 -48.89 -12.81 34.23
CA THR A 103 -48.86 -12.59 35.70
C THR A 103 -47.78 -13.41 36.42
N THR A 104 -47.27 -14.47 35.81
CA THR A 104 -46.11 -15.22 36.37
C THR A 104 -44.77 -14.57 36.07
N GLY A 105 -44.77 -13.47 35.35
CA GLY A 105 -43.59 -12.77 34.87
C GLY A 105 -43.30 -13.06 33.42
N GLY A 106 -42.14 -12.59 32.93
CA GLY A 106 -41.69 -12.80 31.57
C GLY A 106 -40.54 -11.88 31.22
N ASP A 107 -40.03 -12.02 30.01
CA ASP A 107 -38.94 -11.23 29.49
C ASP A 107 -39.22 -10.72 28.07
N PHE A 108 -38.46 -9.73 27.68
CA PHE A 108 -38.36 -9.28 26.29
C PHE A 108 -36.92 -9.05 25.91
N THR A 109 -36.66 -9.13 24.62
CA THR A 109 -35.38 -8.69 24.04
C THR A 109 -35.67 -7.66 22.96
N TYR A 110 -35.00 -6.55 23.03
CA TYR A 110 -35.03 -5.46 22.06
C TYR A 110 -33.67 -5.35 21.40
N THR A 111 -33.63 -5.12 20.08
CA THR A 111 -32.43 -4.76 19.34
C THR A 111 -32.71 -3.51 18.54
N GLY A 112 -31.80 -2.55 18.59
CA GLY A 112 -31.94 -1.28 17.86
C GLY A 112 -30.58 -0.72 17.44
N THR A 113 -30.63 0.21 16.49
CA THR A 113 -29.44 0.83 15.90
C THR A 113 -29.70 2.32 15.69
N ILE A 114 -28.68 3.14 15.90
CA ILE A 114 -28.68 4.56 15.55
C ILE A 114 -27.33 4.96 14.91
N PRO A 115 -27.29 5.95 13.99
CA PRO A 115 -26.05 6.55 13.52
C PRO A 115 -25.29 7.20 14.67
N TYR A 116 -23.98 6.99 14.73
CA TYR A 116 -23.10 7.62 15.72
C TYR A 116 -22.88 9.11 15.38
N LYS A 117 -22.77 9.92 16.42
CA LYS A 117 -22.34 11.32 16.38
C LYS A 117 -21.36 11.58 17.53
N ASP A 118 -20.36 12.42 17.30
CA ASP A 118 -19.33 12.73 18.32
C ASP A 118 -19.88 13.24 19.65
N ALA A 119 -21.02 13.95 19.62
CA ALA A 119 -21.71 14.40 20.83
C ALA A 119 -22.19 13.24 21.73
N MET A 120 -22.23 11.99 21.21
CA MET A 120 -22.68 10.81 21.95
C MET A 120 -21.60 10.18 22.83
N LYS A 121 -20.34 10.67 22.81
CA LYS A 121 -19.24 10.12 23.61
C LYS A 121 -19.55 10.08 25.12
N MET A 122 -20.24 11.08 25.61
CA MET A 122 -20.77 11.13 26.97
C MET A 122 -22.29 11.14 26.90
N SER A 123 -22.90 9.98 27.00
CA SER A 123 -24.33 9.81 26.88
C SER A 123 -24.87 8.76 27.84
N GLU A 124 -26.16 8.79 28.08
CA GLU A 124 -26.88 7.81 28.86
C GLU A 124 -27.98 7.17 27.99
N LEU A 125 -28.02 5.86 27.97
CA LEU A 125 -29.15 5.12 27.41
C LEU A 125 -30.26 5.09 28.43
N VAL A 126 -31.38 5.70 28.11
CA VAL A 126 -32.58 5.71 28.95
C VAL A 126 -33.74 5.02 28.24
N LEU A 127 -34.57 4.31 29.01
CA LEU A 127 -35.84 3.82 28.55
C LEU A 127 -36.93 4.80 28.98
N ARG A 128 -37.69 5.35 28.02
CA ARG A 128 -38.92 6.09 28.29
C ARG A 128 -40.08 5.12 28.25
N ILE A 129 -40.78 4.95 29.37
CA ILE A 129 -41.79 3.92 29.56
C ILE A 129 -43.14 4.58 29.68
N LYS A 130 -44.02 4.30 28.73
CA LYS A 130 -45.43 4.73 28.74
C LYS A 130 -46.36 3.54 28.84
N ALA A 131 -47.21 3.53 29.82
CA ALA A 131 -48.22 2.47 30.03
C ALA A 131 -49.62 2.96 29.79
N VAL A 132 -50.45 2.15 29.09
CA VAL A 132 -51.84 2.47 28.73
C VAL A 132 -52.77 1.33 29.22
N ARG A 133 -53.84 1.71 29.92
CA ARG A 133 -54.89 0.80 30.35
C ARG A 133 -56.24 1.42 30.09
N GLY A 134 -56.97 0.93 29.09
CA GLY A 134 -58.18 1.54 28.59
C GLY A 134 -57.93 2.96 28.13
N LYS A 135 -58.62 3.97 28.72
CA LYS A 135 -58.43 5.40 28.43
C LYS A 135 -57.32 6.08 29.26
N LYS A 136 -56.75 5.38 30.25
CA LYS A 136 -55.72 5.95 31.13
C LYS A 136 -54.35 5.69 30.60
N THR A 137 -53.52 6.76 30.51
CA THR A 137 -52.11 6.72 30.17
C THR A 137 -51.29 7.17 31.36
N LEU A 138 -50.17 6.51 31.63
CA LEU A 138 -49.24 6.87 32.68
C LEU A 138 -47.83 6.81 32.16
N ASP A 139 -47.06 7.88 32.36
CA ASP A 139 -45.63 7.94 32.09
C ASP A 139 -44.85 7.53 33.35
N PHE A 140 -43.92 6.59 33.21
CA PHE A 140 -43.11 6.12 34.36
C PHE A 140 -41.85 6.97 34.56
N GLY A 141 -41.54 7.84 33.61
CA GLY A 141 -40.27 8.58 33.55
C GLY A 141 -39.16 7.81 32.89
N PRO A 142 -38.02 8.43 32.65
CA PRO A 142 -36.87 7.79 32.07
C PRO A 142 -36.16 6.90 33.10
N VAL A 143 -35.72 5.73 32.66
CA VAL A 143 -34.89 4.79 33.45
C VAL A 143 -33.56 4.66 32.75
N LYS A 144 -32.48 5.11 33.39
CA LYS A 144 -31.12 4.92 32.88
C LYS A 144 -30.75 3.43 32.97
N ILE A 145 -30.27 2.84 31.88
CA ILE A 145 -29.93 1.42 31.79
C ILE A 145 -28.50 1.16 31.32
N ALA A 146 -27.83 2.10 30.69
CA ALA A 146 -26.43 2.00 30.30
C ALA A 146 -25.79 3.39 30.09
N ASP A 147 -24.49 3.41 30.01
CA ASP A 147 -23.68 4.55 29.56
C ASP A 147 -23.17 4.32 28.12
N GLY A 148 -22.82 5.38 27.42
CA GLY A 148 -22.22 5.30 26.08
C GLY A 148 -21.64 6.66 25.66
N VAL A 149 -20.89 6.76 24.61
CA VAL A 149 -20.52 5.73 23.62
C VAL A 149 -18.99 5.68 23.54
N ILE A 150 -18.41 4.52 23.69
CA ILE A 150 -16.98 4.32 23.39
C ILE A 150 -16.78 4.43 21.88
N ALA A 151 -15.84 5.29 21.47
CA ALA A 151 -15.63 5.64 20.05
C ALA A 151 -14.21 5.30 19.55
N THR A 152 -13.55 4.32 20.15
CA THR A 152 -12.17 3.93 19.83
C THR A 152 -12.00 3.56 18.34
N SER A 153 -13.01 2.97 17.70
CA SER A 153 -13.00 2.66 16.26
C SER A 153 -12.82 3.90 15.36
N THR A 154 -13.20 5.09 15.84
CA THR A 154 -13.04 6.35 15.09
C THR A 154 -11.61 6.87 15.04
N LEU A 155 -10.69 6.28 15.83
CA LEU A 155 -9.27 6.62 15.81
C LEU A 155 -8.56 6.16 14.54
N VAL A 156 -9.20 5.34 13.69
CA VAL A 156 -8.63 4.84 12.44
C VAL A 156 -7.93 5.95 11.66
N ASP A 157 -6.69 5.67 11.28
CA ASP A 157 -5.90 6.59 10.46
C ASP A 157 -6.20 6.34 8.99
N LYS A 158 -6.74 7.37 8.34
CA LYS A 158 -7.08 7.33 6.91
C LYS A 158 -6.00 7.95 6.04
N ASP A 159 -4.77 8.08 6.56
CA ASP A 159 -3.65 8.63 5.82
C ASP A 159 -3.46 7.88 4.51
N GLY A 160 -3.37 8.65 3.44
CA GLY A 160 -3.11 8.12 2.12
C GLY A 160 -1.69 7.59 2.02
N LYS A 161 -1.53 6.45 1.33
CA LYS A 161 -0.22 5.92 0.92
C LYS A 161 -0.14 5.91 -0.62
N PRO A 162 -0.09 7.10 -1.25
CA PRO A 162 0.02 7.17 -2.69
C PRO A 162 1.40 6.69 -3.15
N ILE A 163 1.43 6.03 -4.30
CA ILE A 163 2.65 5.50 -4.92
C ILE A 163 3.14 6.52 -5.95
N MET A 164 4.33 7.08 -5.71
CA MET A 164 5.01 7.89 -6.72
C MET A 164 5.56 7.01 -7.82
N SER A 165 5.37 7.44 -9.06
CA SER A 165 6.00 6.82 -10.23
C SER A 165 7.48 7.20 -10.27
N LYS A 166 8.33 6.20 -10.44
CA LYS A 166 9.79 6.39 -10.48
C LYS A 166 10.22 6.98 -11.84
N ASP A 167 11.30 7.74 -11.81
CA ASP A 167 12.07 8.00 -13.02
C ASP A 167 12.85 6.74 -13.43
N ASN A 168 13.20 6.64 -14.71
CA ASN A 168 14.07 5.60 -15.26
C ASN A 168 15.44 6.20 -15.64
N TYR A 169 15.82 7.28 -14.99
CA TYR A 169 17.06 7.97 -15.30
C TYR A 169 18.28 7.11 -14.99
N VAL A 170 19.07 6.85 -16.01
CA VAL A 170 20.35 6.17 -15.90
C VAL A 170 21.44 7.14 -16.34
N ARG A 171 22.31 7.52 -15.41
CA ARG A 171 23.35 8.50 -15.70
C ARG A 171 24.42 8.01 -16.65
N ILE A 172 24.78 6.74 -16.60
CA ILE A 172 25.83 6.15 -17.43
C ILE A 172 25.22 5.08 -18.30
N ASN A 173 25.18 5.32 -19.59
CA ASN A 173 24.64 4.38 -20.57
C ASN A 173 25.79 3.83 -21.42
N PRO A 174 26.08 2.52 -21.38
CA PRO A 174 27.11 1.92 -22.22
C PRO A 174 26.64 1.85 -23.67
N GLU A 175 27.52 2.22 -24.56
CA GLU A 175 27.35 2.10 -26.01
C GLU A 175 28.57 1.40 -26.61
N SER A 176 28.36 0.58 -27.64
CA SER A 176 29.45 -0.10 -28.35
C SER A 176 29.28 0.11 -29.85
N LYS A 177 30.32 0.61 -30.50
CA LYS A 177 30.38 0.67 -31.97
C LYS A 177 31.21 -0.49 -32.48
N LEU A 178 30.61 -1.27 -33.37
CA LEU A 178 31.22 -2.49 -33.92
C LEU A 178 31.69 -2.25 -35.36
N ALA A 179 32.78 -2.91 -35.74
CA ALA A 179 33.19 -3.08 -37.12
C ALA A 179 34.01 -4.38 -37.26
N ASP A 180 33.94 -5.00 -38.42
CA ASP A 180 34.61 -6.25 -38.72
C ASP A 180 35.65 -6.08 -39.84
N ILE A 181 36.84 -6.66 -39.66
CA ILE A 181 37.83 -6.82 -40.73
C ILE A 181 37.80 -8.26 -41.18
N HIS A 182 37.51 -8.48 -42.48
CA HIS A 182 37.52 -9.83 -43.04
C HIS A 182 38.85 -10.17 -43.72
N TYR A 183 39.20 -11.43 -43.70
CA TYR A 183 40.47 -11.93 -44.20
C TYR A 183 40.25 -12.97 -45.29
N GLN A 184 41.19 -13.01 -46.24
CA GLN A 184 41.28 -14.12 -47.19
C GLN A 184 41.63 -15.41 -46.50
N ILE A 185 41.30 -16.55 -47.14
CA ILE A 185 41.62 -17.85 -46.61
C ILE A 185 43.15 -17.96 -46.33
N ASN A 186 43.53 -18.50 -45.17
CA ASN A 186 44.91 -18.63 -44.72
C ASN A 186 45.73 -17.35 -44.66
N GLN A 187 45.07 -16.15 -44.68
CA GLN A 187 45.77 -14.88 -44.57
C GLN A 187 45.40 -14.15 -43.29
N ALA A 188 46.32 -13.32 -42.81
CA ALA A 188 46.17 -12.44 -41.69
C ALA A 188 46.42 -10.97 -42.02
N ASP A 189 46.87 -10.67 -43.27
CA ASP A 189 47.10 -9.29 -43.73
C ASP A 189 45.74 -8.68 -44.11
N ILE A 190 45.55 -7.41 -43.74
CA ILE A 190 44.32 -6.69 -44.02
C ILE A 190 44.36 -6.18 -45.46
N ASN A 191 43.36 -6.59 -46.22
CA ASN A 191 43.20 -6.09 -47.58
C ASN A 191 42.83 -4.59 -47.55
N SER A 192 43.42 -3.79 -48.46
CA SER A 192 43.13 -2.35 -48.58
C SER A 192 41.64 -2.04 -48.89
N LYS A 193 40.91 -2.98 -49.44
CA LYS A 193 39.45 -2.85 -49.65
C LYS A 193 38.70 -2.91 -48.32
N GLU A 194 39.08 -3.78 -47.39
CA GLU A 194 38.46 -3.89 -46.06
C GLU A 194 38.62 -2.57 -45.29
N LEU A 195 39.75 -1.91 -45.39
CA LEU A 195 39.99 -0.59 -44.77
C LEU A 195 39.07 0.52 -45.26
N LYS A 196 38.40 0.30 -46.39
CA LYS A 196 37.44 1.23 -47.01
C LYS A 196 36.00 0.75 -46.84
N ALA A 197 35.76 -0.36 -46.14
CA ALA A 197 34.43 -0.86 -45.82
C ALA A 197 33.65 0.18 -45.00
N GLU A 198 32.34 0.21 -45.20
CA GLU A 198 31.45 1.21 -44.60
C GLU A 198 31.49 1.18 -43.07
N ASP A 199 31.46 0.01 -42.46
CA ASP A 199 31.51 -0.16 -41.01
C ASP A 199 32.83 0.33 -40.42
N ILE A 200 33.97 0.10 -41.11
CA ILE A 200 35.29 0.65 -40.74
C ILE A 200 35.33 2.19 -40.85
N ALA A 201 34.71 2.74 -41.92
CA ALA A 201 34.63 4.18 -42.07
C ALA A 201 33.78 4.82 -40.93
N LEU A 202 32.63 4.21 -40.63
CA LEU A 202 31.76 4.64 -39.55
C LEU A 202 32.42 4.47 -38.15
N LEU A 203 33.23 3.42 -37.95
CA LEU A 203 33.97 3.24 -36.68
C LEU A 203 35.01 4.39 -36.51
N LYS A 204 35.77 4.73 -37.56
CA LYS A 204 36.72 5.83 -37.51
C LYS A 204 36.08 7.19 -37.26
N GLU A 205 34.93 7.44 -37.88
CA GLU A 205 34.16 8.66 -37.63
C GLU A 205 33.64 8.70 -36.18
N TYR A 206 33.13 7.57 -35.67
CA TYR A 206 32.67 7.42 -34.31
C TYR A 206 33.80 7.72 -33.30
N ILE A 207 35.00 7.14 -33.47
CA ILE A 207 36.13 7.39 -32.61
C ILE A 207 36.47 8.90 -32.57
N LYS A 208 36.46 9.56 -33.72
CA LYS A 208 36.69 11.01 -33.80
C LYS A 208 35.61 11.80 -33.07
N SER A 209 34.34 11.47 -33.29
CA SER A 209 33.21 12.15 -32.64
C SER A 209 33.26 12.04 -31.13
N VAL A 210 33.53 10.82 -30.61
CA VAL A 210 33.62 10.56 -29.16
C VAL A 210 34.80 11.28 -28.53
N SER A 211 35.91 11.41 -29.27
CA SER A 211 37.14 12.05 -28.73
C SER A 211 36.99 13.55 -28.43
N VAL A 212 35.99 14.21 -29.01
CA VAL A 212 35.70 15.64 -28.83
C VAL A 212 34.46 15.92 -27.99
N ASP A 213 33.64 14.90 -27.73
CA ASP A 213 32.42 15.01 -26.94
C ASP A 213 32.67 14.70 -25.47
N SER A 214 32.57 15.71 -24.62
CA SER A 214 32.79 15.59 -23.18
C SER A 214 31.75 14.70 -22.45
N SER A 215 30.58 14.50 -23.06
CA SER A 215 29.53 13.61 -22.54
C SER A 215 29.77 12.13 -22.84
N ARG A 216 30.75 11.81 -23.69
CA ARG A 216 31.13 10.47 -24.09
C ARG A 216 32.50 10.11 -23.60
N LYS A 217 32.64 9.04 -22.84
CA LYS A 217 33.89 8.57 -22.29
C LYS A 217 34.30 7.25 -22.89
N LEU A 218 35.37 7.23 -23.65
CA LEU A 218 35.98 6.00 -24.14
C LEU A 218 36.40 5.12 -22.95
N LYS A 219 35.98 3.87 -22.95
CA LYS A 219 36.16 2.90 -21.86
C LYS A 219 37.15 1.81 -22.20
N SER A 220 36.93 1.14 -23.31
CA SER A 220 37.83 0.11 -23.83
C SER A 220 37.63 -0.10 -25.33
N THR A 221 38.57 -0.83 -25.91
CA THR A 221 38.43 -1.36 -27.27
C THR A 221 38.74 -2.84 -27.24
N ASP A 222 37.78 -3.66 -27.64
CA ASP A 222 37.94 -5.12 -27.67
C ASP A 222 38.17 -5.57 -29.10
N VAL A 223 39.21 -6.38 -29.33
CA VAL A 223 39.56 -6.99 -30.61
C VAL A 223 39.43 -8.49 -30.47
N SER A 224 38.38 -9.04 -31.08
CA SER A 224 38.14 -10.50 -31.09
C SER A 224 38.43 -11.07 -32.47
N SER A 225 39.46 -11.90 -32.60
CA SER A 225 39.93 -12.40 -33.89
C SER A 225 39.71 -13.90 -34.02
N TYR A 226 39.23 -14.26 -35.18
CA TYR A 226 38.70 -15.60 -35.43
C TYR A 226 39.34 -16.26 -36.65
N ALA A 227 39.48 -17.59 -36.60
CA ALA A 227 39.62 -18.40 -37.79
C ALA A 227 38.34 -19.22 -38.02
N SER A 228 38.06 -19.53 -39.26
CA SER A 228 36.91 -20.35 -39.62
C SER A 228 37.13 -21.83 -39.22
N PRO A 229 36.09 -22.53 -38.75
CA PRO A 229 36.23 -23.86 -38.18
C PRO A 229 36.58 -24.97 -39.18
N ASP A 230 36.70 -24.68 -40.48
CA ASP A 230 37.05 -25.62 -41.54
C ASP A 230 38.54 -26.03 -41.56
N GLY A 231 39.40 -25.28 -40.87
CA GLY A 231 40.82 -25.60 -40.68
C GLY A 231 41.09 -26.41 -39.41
N SER A 232 42.27 -27.07 -39.33
CA SER A 232 42.67 -27.73 -38.08
C SER A 232 43.12 -26.72 -37.01
N MET A 233 42.96 -27.06 -35.73
CA MET A 233 43.46 -26.26 -34.60
C MET A 233 44.92 -25.85 -34.76
N LYS A 234 45.76 -26.73 -35.27
CA LYS A 234 47.21 -26.50 -35.49
C LYS A 234 47.44 -25.31 -36.44
N ILE A 235 46.58 -25.12 -37.44
CA ILE A 235 46.66 -24.03 -38.42
C ILE A 235 45.92 -22.79 -37.88
N ASN A 236 44.75 -22.98 -37.31
CA ASN A 236 43.83 -21.91 -36.92
C ASN A 236 44.30 -21.11 -35.70
N THR A 237 44.96 -21.76 -34.74
CA THR A 237 45.50 -21.09 -33.53
C THR A 237 46.47 -19.97 -33.92
N PRO A 238 47.60 -20.24 -34.61
CA PRO A 238 48.53 -19.18 -34.99
C PRO A 238 47.93 -18.21 -36.02
N LEU A 239 46.94 -18.62 -36.82
CA LEU A 239 46.28 -17.77 -37.79
C LEU A 239 45.39 -16.71 -37.10
N SER A 240 44.57 -17.15 -36.10
CA SER A 240 43.71 -16.24 -35.32
C SER A 240 44.56 -15.25 -34.51
N GLU A 241 45.69 -15.67 -33.93
CA GLU A 241 46.62 -14.78 -33.24
C GLU A 241 47.27 -13.71 -34.18
N LYS A 242 47.68 -14.12 -35.39
CA LYS A 242 48.21 -13.18 -36.38
C LYS A 242 47.18 -12.18 -36.80
N ARG A 243 45.92 -12.59 -37.01
CA ARG A 243 44.77 -11.70 -37.30
C ARG A 243 44.55 -10.71 -36.16
N GLY A 244 44.60 -11.19 -34.90
CA GLY A 244 44.52 -10.36 -33.71
C GLY A 244 45.54 -9.25 -33.72
N LYS A 245 46.83 -9.61 -33.87
CA LYS A 245 47.92 -8.63 -33.94
C LYS A 245 47.77 -7.61 -35.06
N THR A 246 47.26 -8.03 -36.23
CA THR A 246 47.08 -7.14 -37.38
C THR A 246 45.92 -6.15 -37.15
N ALA A 247 44.79 -6.64 -36.61
CA ALA A 247 43.65 -5.81 -36.26
C ALA A 247 43.97 -4.86 -35.10
N ASP A 248 44.65 -5.36 -34.06
CA ASP A 248 45.11 -4.55 -32.92
C ASP A 248 46.03 -3.40 -33.37
N LYS A 249 47.00 -3.71 -34.25
CA LYS A 249 47.87 -2.66 -34.83
C LYS A 249 47.06 -1.63 -35.63
N PHE A 250 46.04 -2.07 -36.37
CA PHE A 250 45.17 -1.18 -37.12
C PHE A 250 44.38 -0.27 -36.18
N ILE A 251 43.67 -0.83 -35.22
CA ILE A 251 42.80 -0.03 -34.34
C ILE A 251 43.60 0.90 -33.43
N LYS A 252 44.74 0.48 -32.90
CA LYS A 252 45.65 1.33 -32.10
C LYS A 252 46.10 2.57 -32.84
N LYS A 253 46.30 2.47 -34.17
CA LYS A 253 46.65 3.63 -35.01
C LYS A 253 45.54 4.66 -35.06
N GLU A 254 44.28 4.26 -35.06
CA GLU A 254 43.12 5.17 -35.04
C GLU A 254 43.02 5.93 -33.71
N PHE A 255 43.57 5.36 -32.62
CA PHE A 255 43.61 5.95 -31.28
C PHE A 255 44.94 6.67 -30.93
N ASP A 256 45.89 6.76 -31.84
CA ASP A 256 47.26 7.25 -31.55
C ASP A 256 47.29 8.61 -30.84
N LYS A 257 46.38 9.52 -31.18
CA LYS A 257 46.25 10.86 -30.61
C LYS A 257 45.31 10.95 -29.39
N ILE A 258 44.74 9.87 -28.92
CA ILE A 258 43.76 9.86 -27.84
C ILE A 258 44.39 9.42 -26.53
N PRO A 259 44.56 10.30 -25.54
CA PRO A 259 45.32 10.01 -24.33
C PRO A 259 44.82 8.79 -23.52
N VAL A 260 43.52 8.61 -23.40
CA VAL A 260 42.93 7.50 -22.62
C VAL A 260 43.26 6.13 -23.22
N ALA A 261 43.52 6.06 -24.52
CA ALA A 261 43.91 4.82 -25.18
C ALA A 261 45.31 4.31 -24.80
N LYS A 262 46.10 5.14 -24.10
CA LYS A 262 47.42 4.76 -23.57
C LYS A 262 47.34 4.13 -22.18
N THR A 263 46.16 4.05 -21.60
CA THR A 263 45.94 3.43 -20.29
C THR A 263 46.03 1.92 -20.41
N GLU A 264 46.65 1.27 -19.46
CA GLU A 264 46.71 -0.19 -19.38
C GLU A 264 45.31 -0.79 -19.34
N GLY A 265 45.05 -1.86 -20.10
CA GLY A 265 43.73 -2.51 -20.20
C GLY A 265 42.74 -1.80 -21.12
N PHE A 266 43.09 -0.72 -21.80
CA PHE A 266 42.20 -0.08 -22.78
C PHE A 266 41.95 -0.96 -23.99
N PHE A 267 42.96 -1.67 -24.50
CA PHE A 267 42.85 -2.62 -25.58
C PHE A 267 42.83 -4.04 -25.03
N ASN A 268 41.76 -4.79 -25.33
CA ASN A 268 41.63 -6.18 -24.94
C ASN A 268 41.62 -7.05 -26.19
N GLU A 269 42.54 -8.00 -26.27
CA GLU A 269 42.67 -8.92 -27.38
C GLU A 269 42.15 -10.32 -26.98
N LYS A 270 41.31 -10.90 -27.84
CA LYS A 270 40.84 -12.27 -27.72
C LYS A 270 40.99 -13.00 -29.06
N THR A 271 41.54 -14.19 -29.06
CA THR A 271 41.67 -14.99 -30.26
C THR A 271 40.89 -16.30 -30.12
N THR A 272 40.27 -16.73 -31.19
CA THR A 272 39.47 -17.97 -31.23
C THR A 272 39.83 -18.75 -32.49
N ALA A 273 40.43 -19.90 -32.31
CA ALA A 273 40.92 -20.73 -33.43
C ALA A 273 39.80 -21.38 -34.27
N GLU A 274 38.64 -21.60 -33.67
CA GLU A 274 37.47 -22.15 -34.35
C GLU A 274 36.20 -21.44 -33.85
N ASP A 275 35.64 -20.53 -34.67
CA ASP A 275 34.45 -19.74 -34.33
C ASP A 275 33.17 -20.56 -34.56
N TRP A 276 32.92 -21.57 -33.72
CA TRP A 276 31.72 -22.39 -33.81
C TRP A 276 30.44 -21.63 -33.43
N ASP A 277 30.53 -20.67 -32.51
CA ASP A 277 29.39 -19.84 -32.12
C ASP A 277 29.02 -18.86 -33.27
N GLY A 278 30.02 -18.25 -33.87
CA GLY A 278 29.82 -17.46 -35.07
C GLY A 278 29.28 -18.28 -36.23
N PHE A 279 29.82 -19.49 -36.44
CA PHE A 279 29.33 -20.41 -37.45
C PHE A 279 27.83 -20.73 -37.26
N LYS A 280 27.45 -21.09 -36.07
CA LYS A 280 26.04 -21.33 -35.73
C LYS A 280 25.17 -20.10 -36.03
N SER A 281 25.58 -18.91 -35.56
CA SER A 281 24.85 -17.65 -35.76
C SER A 281 24.67 -17.31 -37.26
N GLU A 282 25.73 -17.47 -38.07
CA GLU A 282 25.64 -17.18 -39.49
C GLU A 282 24.79 -18.22 -40.24
N VAL A 283 24.85 -19.51 -39.87
CA VAL A 283 23.97 -20.55 -40.43
C VAL A 283 22.50 -20.26 -40.06
N GLU A 284 22.20 -19.87 -38.83
CA GLU A 284 20.84 -19.51 -38.39
C GLU A 284 20.24 -18.37 -39.21
N LYS A 285 21.05 -17.38 -39.59
CA LYS A 285 20.63 -16.22 -40.40
C LYS A 285 20.53 -16.54 -41.89
N SER A 286 21.20 -17.61 -42.32
CA SER A 286 21.31 -17.94 -43.75
C SER A 286 20.01 -18.53 -44.32
N SER A 287 19.91 -18.49 -45.65
CA SER A 287 18.87 -19.16 -46.44
C SER A 287 19.30 -20.56 -46.96
N ILE A 288 20.33 -21.17 -46.38
CA ILE A 288 20.81 -22.47 -46.79
C ILE A 288 19.73 -23.53 -46.56
N GLN A 289 19.44 -24.35 -47.56
CA GLN A 289 18.34 -25.32 -47.52
C GLN A 289 18.51 -26.39 -46.42
N ASP A 290 19.75 -26.82 -46.14
CA ASP A 290 20.08 -27.82 -45.13
C ASP A 290 20.40 -27.23 -43.76
N LYS A 291 19.99 -26.00 -43.49
CA LYS A 291 20.26 -25.25 -42.25
C LYS A 291 19.96 -26.05 -40.99
N ASP A 292 18.76 -26.63 -40.91
CA ASP A 292 18.33 -27.37 -39.72
C ASP A 292 19.15 -28.64 -39.48
N LEU A 293 19.62 -29.30 -40.58
CA LEU A 293 20.49 -30.43 -40.48
C LEU A 293 21.88 -30.04 -39.95
N ILE A 294 22.45 -28.94 -40.45
CA ILE A 294 23.72 -28.40 -40.00
C ILE A 294 23.66 -28.04 -38.52
N LEU A 295 22.60 -27.31 -38.08
CA LEU A 295 22.40 -26.95 -36.69
C LEU A 295 22.21 -28.14 -35.77
N ARG A 296 21.58 -29.22 -36.26
CA ARG A 296 21.47 -30.50 -35.54
C ARG A 296 22.83 -31.14 -35.34
N VAL A 297 23.68 -31.21 -36.35
CA VAL A 297 25.05 -31.73 -36.26
C VAL A 297 25.84 -30.94 -35.20
N LEU A 298 25.73 -29.61 -35.18
CA LEU A 298 26.39 -28.80 -34.17
C LEU A 298 25.91 -29.12 -32.75
N SER A 299 24.65 -29.46 -32.59
CA SER A 299 24.09 -29.80 -31.26
C SER A 299 24.43 -31.21 -30.81
N MET A 300 24.58 -32.14 -31.74
CA MET A 300 24.85 -33.55 -31.45
C MET A 300 26.31 -33.83 -31.08
N TYR A 301 27.24 -33.11 -31.67
CA TYR A 301 28.67 -33.35 -31.47
C TYR A 301 29.33 -32.18 -30.74
N SER A 302 29.96 -32.46 -29.62
CA SER A 302 30.74 -31.44 -28.87
C SER A 302 32.19 -31.34 -29.37
N ASP A 303 32.70 -32.40 -29.96
CA ASP A 303 34.07 -32.49 -30.49
C ASP A 303 34.17 -31.69 -31.82
N PRO A 304 35.06 -30.69 -31.92
CA PRO A 304 35.22 -29.88 -33.11
C PRO A 304 35.66 -30.67 -34.35
N GLU A 305 36.52 -31.66 -34.23
CA GLU A 305 37.00 -32.45 -35.36
C GLU A 305 35.87 -33.33 -35.92
N VAL A 306 35.06 -33.92 -35.04
CA VAL A 306 33.88 -34.70 -35.42
C VAL A 306 32.86 -33.79 -36.11
N ARG A 307 32.55 -32.59 -35.57
CA ARG A 307 31.68 -31.60 -36.21
C ARG A 307 32.13 -31.25 -37.62
N ASN A 308 33.42 -30.97 -37.77
CA ASN A 308 34.01 -30.63 -39.05
C ASN A 308 33.90 -31.78 -40.07
N LYS A 309 34.16 -33.02 -39.65
CA LYS A 309 34.03 -34.18 -40.50
C LYS A 309 32.58 -34.38 -40.97
N GLU A 310 31.62 -34.30 -40.03
CA GLU A 310 30.21 -34.52 -40.34
C GLU A 310 29.64 -33.42 -41.24
N ILE A 311 30.01 -32.15 -41.03
CA ILE A 311 29.61 -31.05 -41.90
C ILE A 311 30.22 -31.17 -43.29
N LYS A 312 31.48 -31.60 -43.41
CA LYS A 312 32.13 -31.86 -44.73
C LYS A 312 31.51 -33.05 -45.47
N ASN A 313 30.97 -34.03 -44.77
CA ASN A 313 30.26 -35.16 -45.36
C ASN A 313 28.93 -34.74 -46.02
N MET A 314 28.36 -33.59 -45.66
CA MET A 314 27.18 -32.99 -46.29
C MET A 314 27.59 -32.21 -47.56
N THR A 315 28.02 -32.90 -48.62
CA THR A 315 28.73 -32.33 -49.78
C THR A 315 28.05 -31.10 -50.40
N SER A 316 26.74 -31.11 -50.64
CA SER A 316 26.02 -29.97 -51.25
C SER A 316 25.90 -28.78 -50.29
N ALA A 317 25.63 -29.04 -48.99
CA ALA A 317 25.57 -28.01 -47.97
C ALA A 317 26.96 -27.39 -47.72
N PHE A 318 28.02 -28.19 -47.75
CA PHE A 318 29.38 -27.72 -47.50
C PHE A 318 29.90 -26.76 -48.59
N GLU A 319 29.57 -26.94 -49.87
CA GLU A 319 29.95 -25.98 -50.91
C GLU A 319 29.28 -24.61 -50.68
N LYS A 320 28.03 -24.56 -50.26
CA LYS A 320 27.38 -23.30 -49.87
C LYS A 320 27.98 -22.70 -48.60
N LEU A 321 28.31 -23.50 -47.61
CA LEU A 321 28.99 -23.01 -46.41
C LEU A 321 30.34 -22.37 -46.76
N LYS A 322 31.09 -22.97 -47.68
CA LYS A 322 32.39 -22.47 -48.14
C LYS A 322 32.29 -21.06 -48.78
N THR A 323 31.21 -20.82 -49.52
CA THR A 323 31.02 -19.55 -50.24
C THR A 323 30.35 -18.49 -49.40
N ASP A 324 29.38 -18.85 -48.59
CA ASP A 324 28.46 -17.89 -47.97
C ASP A 324 28.76 -17.67 -46.48
N ILE A 325 29.20 -18.72 -45.75
CA ILE A 325 29.34 -18.68 -44.28
C ILE A 325 30.81 -18.58 -43.82
N LEU A 326 31.65 -19.47 -44.30
CA LEU A 326 33.03 -19.53 -43.80
C LEU A 326 33.83 -18.24 -44.08
N PRO A 327 33.64 -17.50 -45.20
CA PRO A 327 34.30 -16.20 -45.40
C PRO A 327 33.95 -15.19 -44.31
N GLN A 328 32.71 -15.18 -43.81
CA GLN A 328 32.22 -14.26 -42.76
C GLN A 328 32.88 -14.54 -41.42
N LEU A 329 33.39 -15.75 -41.18
CA LEU A 329 34.04 -16.14 -39.94
C LEU A 329 35.56 -15.87 -39.92
N ARG A 330 36.14 -15.53 -41.09
CA ARG A 330 37.56 -15.15 -41.21
C ARG A 330 37.71 -13.69 -40.90
N ARG A 331 37.44 -13.29 -39.65
CA ARG A 331 37.31 -11.88 -39.26
C ARG A 331 38.01 -11.52 -37.96
N SER A 332 38.25 -10.24 -37.79
CA SER A 332 38.50 -9.62 -36.50
C SER A 332 37.40 -8.62 -36.22
N LYS A 333 36.63 -8.86 -35.15
CA LYS A 333 35.62 -7.94 -34.64
C LYS A 333 36.28 -6.92 -33.74
N MET A 334 36.03 -5.64 -34.00
CA MET A 334 36.46 -4.54 -33.16
C MET A 334 35.22 -3.93 -32.52
N ALA A 335 35.25 -3.78 -31.18
CA ALA A 335 34.18 -3.13 -30.43
C ALA A 335 34.78 -1.96 -29.67
N VAL A 336 34.42 -0.74 -30.02
CA VAL A 336 34.76 0.48 -29.29
C VAL A 336 33.68 0.75 -28.27
N ASN A 337 34.00 0.57 -26.99
CA ASN A 337 33.07 0.71 -25.87
C ASN A 337 33.18 2.11 -25.28
N VAL A 338 32.03 2.75 -25.10
CA VAL A 338 31.88 4.13 -24.66
C VAL A 338 30.81 4.21 -23.60
N ASP A 339 31.07 4.96 -22.54
CA ASP A 339 30.07 5.36 -21.58
C ASP A 339 29.51 6.75 -21.96
N ILE A 340 28.22 6.82 -22.28
CA ILE A 340 27.50 8.09 -22.44
C ILE A 340 27.13 8.56 -21.03
N VAL A 341 27.72 9.67 -20.59
CA VAL A 341 27.55 10.22 -19.25
C VAL A 341 26.51 11.34 -19.28
N GLY A 342 25.33 11.07 -18.75
CA GLY A 342 24.28 12.07 -18.54
C GLY A 342 24.64 13.07 -17.42
N ARG A 343 23.77 14.05 -17.22
CA ARG A 343 23.92 15.09 -16.18
C ARG A 343 24.01 14.47 -14.78
N SER A 344 24.78 15.10 -13.90
CA SER A 344 24.71 14.76 -12.46
C SER A 344 23.41 15.26 -11.84
N ASP A 345 23.06 14.77 -10.65
CA ASP A 345 21.88 15.22 -9.91
C ASP A 345 21.91 16.74 -9.69
N GLU A 346 23.08 17.32 -9.38
CA GLU A 346 23.28 18.76 -9.21
C GLU A 346 23.06 19.52 -10.53
N GLN A 347 23.54 18.97 -11.64
CA GLN A 347 23.33 19.56 -12.96
C GLN A 347 21.87 19.50 -13.39
N ILE A 348 21.16 18.39 -13.07
CA ILE A 348 19.73 18.25 -13.33
C ILE A 348 18.96 19.32 -12.53
N LEU A 349 19.21 19.45 -11.22
CA LEU A 349 18.54 20.43 -10.39
C LEU A 349 18.84 21.87 -10.83
N ALA A 350 20.08 22.17 -11.18
CA ALA A 350 20.44 23.48 -11.69
C ALA A 350 19.74 23.80 -13.02
N GLN A 351 19.70 22.83 -13.93
CA GLN A 351 19.04 22.99 -15.24
C GLN A 351 17.51 23.08 -15.10
N MET A 352 16.93 22.31 -14.18
CA MET A 352 15.50 22.36 -13.86
C MET A 352 15.04 23.75 -13.40
N LYS A 353 15.90 24.42 -12.62
CA LYS A 353 15.65 25.80 -12.14
C LYS A 353 15.89 26.86 -13.20
N ALA A 354 16.87 26.65 -14.07
CA ALA A 354 17.25 27.61 -15.09
C ALA A 354 16.34 27.57 -16.33
N ASP A 355 16.15 26.37 -16.87
CA ASP A 355 15.35 26.13 -18.07
C ASP A 355 14.98 24.64 -18.17
N PRO A 356 13.80 24.23 -17.70
CA PRO A 356 13.38 22.82 -17.71
C PRO A 356 13.23 22.25 -19.12
N THR A 357 13.00 23.08 -20.15
CA THR A 357 12.82 22.60 -21.52
C THR A 357 14.04 21.90 -22.12
N LYS A 358 15.22 22.11 -21.51
CA LYS A 358 16.49 21.45 -21.89
C LYS A 358 16.69 20.08 -21.23
N LEU A 359 15.77 19.65 -20.39
CA LEU A 359 15.77 18.33 -19.76
C LEU A 359 14.81 17.40 -20.49
N ASN A 360 15.16 16.12 -20.54
CA ASN A 360 14.21 15.09 -20.95
C ASN A 360 13.27 14.72 -19.80
N VAL A 361 12.25 13.91 -20.06
CA VAL A 361 11.24 13.53 -19.05
C VAL A 361 11.84 12.81 -17.86
N GLU A 362 12.83 11.94 -18.07
CA GLU A 362 13.47 11.18 -16.98
C GLU A 362 14.26 12.12 -16.06
N GLU A 363 14.97 13.10 -16.63
CA GLU A 363 15.70 14.11 -15.87
C GLU A 363 14.74 15.03 -15.10
N MET A 364 13.60 15.41 -15.68
CA MET A 364 12.58 16.23 -14.99
C MET A 364 11.93 15.46 -13.82
N LEU A 365 11.58 14.19 -14.02
CA LEU A 365 11.04 13.34 -12.96
C LEU A 365 12.08 13.11 -11.86
N ARG A 366 13.34 12.92 -12.25
CA ARG A 366 14.49 12.83 -11.33
C ARG A 366 14.63 14.09 -10.48
N ALA A 367 14.55 15.28 -11.07
CA ALA A 367 14.61 16.55 -10.34
C ALA A 367 13.53 16.63 -9.25
N GLY A 368 12.31 16.21 -9.56
CA GLY A 368 11.22 16.13 -8.59
C GLY A 368 11.52 15.16 -7.43
N SER A 369 12.14 14.00 -7.71
CA SER A 369 12.46 13.01 -6.68
C SER A 369 13.64 13.42 -5.78
N LEU A 370 14.51 14.30 -6.24
CA LEU A 370 15.68 14.78 -5.50
C LEU A 370 15.36 15.86 -4.46
N THR A 371 14.27 16.62 -4.63
CA THR A 371 13.90 17.66 -3.68
C THR A 371 13.03 17.15 -2.55
N LYS A 372 13.25 17.69 -1.33
CA LYS A 372 12.47 17.35 -0.13
C LYS A 372 11.35 18.37 0.17
N ASP A 373 11.41 19.54 -0.43
CA ASP A 373 10.38 20.57 -0.29
C ASP A 373 9.21 20.25 -1.22
N ASN A 374 8.04 19.95 -0.65
CA ASN A 374 6.86 19.57 -1.42
C ASN A 374 6.38 20.67 -2.38
N ASN A 375 6.60 21.95 -2.09
CA ASN A 375 6.19 23.05 -2.98
C ASN A 375 7.14 23.14 -4.18
N GLU A 376 8.44 22.96 -3.97
CA GLU A 376 9.42 22.90 -5.06
C GLU A 376 9.19 21.64 -5.90
N GLN A 377 8.98 20.50 -5.27
CA GLN A 377 8.65 19.22 -5.91
C GLN A 377 7.42 19.35 -6.82
N LEU A 378 6.37 20.00 -6.33
CA LEU A 378 5.15 20.26 -7.10
C LEU A 378 5.45 21.06 -8.37
N LYS A 379 6.23 22.13 -8.27
CA LYS A 379 6.65 22.95 -9.43
C LYS A 379 7.40 22.13 -10.47
N PHE A 380 8.31 21.26 -10.02
CA PHE A 380 9.11 20.44 -10.91
C PHE A 380 8.24 19.41 -11.66
N TYR A 381 7.32 18.74 -10.97
CA TYR A 381 6.41 17.81 -11.64
C TYR A 381 5.39 18.53 -12.54
N GLN A 382 4.97 19.76 -12.20
CA GLN A 382 4.14 20.58 -13.07
C GLN A 382 4.87 20.91 -14.38
N ALA A 383 6.12 21.35 -14.29
CA ALA A 383 6.92 21.60 -15.50
C ALA A 383 7.16 20.31 -16.31
N ALA A 384 7.37 19.17 -15.63
CA ALA A 384 7.48 17.87 -16.30
C ALA A 384 6.20 17.51 -17.08
N ALA A 385 5.03 17.73 -16.47
CA ALA A 385 3.73 17.47 -17.11
C ALA A 385 3.43 18.40 -18.28
N GLU A 386 3.81 19.68 -18.18
CA GLU A 386 3.65 20.66 -19.27
C GLU A 386 4.52 20.31 -20.48
N ASN A 387 5.77 19.92 -20.25
CA ASN A 387 6.70 19.57 -21.33
C ASN A 387 6.46 18.15 -21.89
N ASN A 388 5.83 17.25 -21.11
CA ASN A 388 5.61 15.85 -21.49
C ASN A 388 4.14 15.44 -21.24
N PRO A 389 3.16 16.01 -21.93
CA PRO A 389 1.73 15.83 -21.62
C PRO A 389 1.20 14.41 -21.87
N LYS A 390 1.98 13.54 -22.52
CA LYS A 390 1.65 12.13 -22.76
C LYS A 390 2.26 11.18 -21.74
N ASP A 391 3.05 11.67 -20.80
CA ASP A 391 3.63 10.86 -19.71
C ASP A 391 2.77 10.99 -18.45
N PHE A 392 2.12 9.90 -18.05
CA PHE A 392 1.24 9.87 -16.89
C PHE A 392 1.98 10.11 -15.56
N ARG A 393 3.27 9.76 -15.50
CA ARG A 393 4.08 9.78 -14.27
C ARG A 393 4.15 11.16 -13.64
N ALA A 394 4.29 12.20 -14.48
CA ALA A 394 4.33 13.58 -14.00
C ALA A 394 3.01 13.98 -13.33
N GLN A 395 1.86 13.70 -13.94
CA GLN A 395 0.53 13.97 -13.37
C GLN A 395 0.28 13.15 -12.11
N ASN A 396 0.69 11.87 -12.10
CA ASN A 396 0.63 11.02 -10.92
C ASN A 396 1.42 11.62 -9.75
N ASN A 397 2.65 12.06 -10.00
CA ASN A 397 3.54 12.59 -8.97
C ASN A 397 3.06 13.97 -8.45
N ILE A 398 2.44 14.79 -9.31
CA ILE A 398 1.69 15.99 -8.88
C ILE A 398 0.63 15.60 -7.85
N GLY A 399 -0.19 14.59 -8.16
CA GLY A 399 -1.22 14.10 -7.24
C GLY A 399 -0.64 13.61 -5.91
N CYS A 400 0.44 12.83 -5.93
CA CYS A 400 1.11 12.37 -4.71
C CYS A 400 1.64 13.54 -3.86
N THR A 401 2.26 14.54 -4.50
CA THR A 401 2.79 15.73 -3.81
C THR A 401 1.65 16.57 -3.23
N LEU A 402 0.53 16.71 -3.94
CA LEU A 402 -0.67 17.41 -3.44
C LEU A 402 -1.29 16.67 -2.25
N MET A 403 -1.32 15.32 -2.25
CA MET A 403 -1.72 14.54 -1.07
C MET A 403 -0.83 14.86 0.14
N ALA A 404 0.48 14.91 -0.04
CA ALA A 404 1.43 15.26 1.01
C ALA A 404 1.24 16.70 1.54
N LEU A 405 0.73 17.62 0.70
CA LEU A 405 0.36 18.99 1.07
C LEU A 405 -1.05 19.10 1.66
N GLY A 406 -1.79 18.00 1.81
CA GLY A 406 -3.17 17.99 2.31
C GLY A 406 -4.23 18.51 1.32
N LYS A 407 -3.85 18.69 0.05
CA LYS A 407 -4.72 19.21 -1.02
C LYS A 407 -5.40 18.08 -1.78
N THR A 408 -6.24 17.32 -1.07
CA THR A 408 -6.81 16.06 -1.56
C THR A 408 -7.64 16.20 -2.84
N ASP A 409 -8.45 17.25 -2.98
CA ASP A 409 -9.28 17.44 -4.19
C ASP A 409 -8.44 17.71 -5.43
N GLU A 410 -7.42 18.56 -5.30
CA GLU A 410 -6.46 18.83 -6.38
C GLU A 410 -5.66 17.58 -6.74
N ALA A 411 -5.31 16.76 -5.74
CA ALA A 411 -4.62 15.48 -5.93
C ALA A 411 -5.46 14.49 -6.74
N ILE A 412 -6.73 14.31 -6.37
CA ILE A 412 -7.67 13.45 -7.12
C ILE A 412 -7.81 13.93 -8.57
N ALA A 413 -7.94 15.23 -8.79
CA ALA A 413 -8.01 15.80 -10.14
C ALA A 413 -6.75 15.50 -10.97
N SER A 414 -5.56 15.50 -10.34
CA SER A 414 -4.30 15.15 -11.00
C SER A 414 -4.19 13.65 -11.29
N PHE A 415 -4.64 12.79 -10.38
CA PHE A 415 -4.71 11.35 -10.63
C PHE A 415 -5.70 10.99 -11.74
N GLU A 416 -6.84 11.68 -11.84
CA GLU A 416 -7.78 11.48 -12.97
C GLU A 416 -7.18 11.93 -14.30
N LYS A 417 -6.36 13.01 -14.34
CA LYS A 417 -5.59 13.37 -15.53
C LYS A 417 -4.58 12.28 -15.89
N ALA A 418 -3.86 11.74 -14.90
CA ALA A 418 -2.93 10.64 -15.10
C ALA A 418 -3.65 9.40 -15.66
N LYS A 419 -4.84 9.07 -15.11
CA LYS A 419 -5.70 7.96 -15.56
C LYS A 419 -6.17 8.11 -17.00
N ALA A 420 -6.43 9.33 -17.44
CA ALA A 420 -6.83 9.62 -18.83
C ALA A 420 -5.68 9.34 -19.83
N ILE A 421 -4.42 9.43 -19.38
CA ILE A 421 -3.24 9.09 -20.18
C ILE A 421 -2.99 7.58 -20.15
N GLU A 422 -2.98 6.99 -18.94
CA GLU A 422 -2.76 5.57 -18.72
C GLU A 422 -3.52 5.09 -17.47
N ASN A 423 -4.33 4.04 -17.61
CA ASN A 423 -5.12 3.49 -16.52
C ASN A 423 -4.43 2.23 -15.94
N ASN A 424 -3.44 2.43 -15.09
CA ASN A 424 -2.67 1.36 -14.44
C ASN A 424 -2.95 1.24 -12.93
N ASP A 425 -2.39 0.20 -12.29
CA ASP A 425 -2.65 -0.10 -10.89
C ASP A 425 -2.09 0.96 -9.93
N VAL A 426 -1.01 1.67 -10.28
CA VAL A 426 -0.46 2.77 -9.47
C VAL A 426 -1.50 3.89 -9.34
N ILE A 427 -2.12 4.25 -10.45
CA ILE A 427 -3.12 5.33 -10.48
C ILE A 427 -4.40 4.91 -9.75
N LYS A 428 -4.85 3.65 -9.92
CA LYS A 428 -5.99 3.11 -9.18
C LYS A 428 -5.74 3.12 -7.68
N ASN A 429 -4.54 2.69 -7.24
CA ASN A 429 -4.13 2.79 -5.84
C ASN A 429 -4.25 4.23 -5.32
N ASN A 430 -3.74 5.19 -6.07
CA ASN A 430 -3.69 6.58 -5.64
C ASN A 430 -5.09 7.24 -5.62
N LEU A 431 -5.95 6.92 -6.57
CA LEU A 431 -7.36 7.31 -6.57
C LEU A 431 -8.12 6.65 -5.42
N GLY A 432 -7.81 5.39 -5.10
CA GLY A 432 -8.33 4.71 -3.93
C GLY A 432 -8.01 5.45 -2.64
N PHE A 433 -6.76 5.84 -2.42
CA PHE A 433 -6.36 6.62 -1.24
C PHE A 433 -6.93 8.03 -1.24
N GLY A 434 -6.98 8.72 -2.38
CA GLY A 434 -7.64 10.02 -2.48
C GLY A 434 -9.11 9.95 -2.05
N SER A 435 -9.84 8.93 -2.51
CA SER A 435 -11.24 8.68 -2.13
C SER A 435 -11.36 8.34 -0.64
N LEU A 436 -10.46 7.53 -0.10
CA LEU A 436 -10.45 7.13 1.32
C LEU A 436 -10.24 8.34 2.25
N VAL A 437 -9.30 9.22 1.92
CA VAL A 437 -9.03 10.46 2.68
C VAL A 437 -10.23 11.40 2.64
N LYS A 438 -10.96 11.47 1.52
CA LYS A 438 -12.23 12.21 1.42
C LYS A 438 -13.38 11.56 2.20
N GLY A 439 -13.25 10.33 2.62
CA GLY A 439 -14.31 9.57 3.29
C GLY A 439 -15.27 8.82 2.35
N ASP A 440 -15.01 8.81 1.04
CA ASP A 440 -15.75 8.01 0.07
C ASP A 440 -15.23 6.55 0.06
N VAL A 441 -15.65 5.81 1.08
CA VAL A 441 -15.21 4.44 1.35
C VAL A 441 -15.59 3.49 0.20
N ALA A 442 -16.77 3.69 -0.39
CA ALA A 442 -17.27 2.82 -1.47
C ALA A 442 -16.41 2.97 -2.73
N LYS A 443 -16.12 4.20 -3.12
CA LYS A 443 -15.28 4.49 -4.28
C LYS A 443 -13.83 4.06 -4.06
N ALA A 444 -13.31 4.22 -2.84
CA ALA A 444 -11.98 3.74 -2.49
C ALA A 444 -11.87 2.21 -2.65
N GLU A 445 -12.86 1.47 -2.15
CA GLU A 445 -12.91 0.01 -2.26
C GLU A 445 -13.02 -0.44 -3.73
N GLU A 446 -13.82 0.24 -4.54
CA GLU A 446 -13.94 -0.02 -5.98
C GLU A 446 -12.57 0.11 -6.67
N TYR A 447 -11.84 1.19 -6.41
CA TYR A 447 -10.52 1.39 -7.00
C TYR A 447 -9.53 0.29 -6.60
N PHE A 448 -9.40 -0.02 -5.30
CA PHE A 448 -8.49 -1.06 -4.84
C PHE A 448 -8.82 -2.45 -5.40
N ASN A 449 -10.12 -2.79 -5.47
CA ASN A 449 -10.56 -4.07 -6.01
C ASN A 449 -10.46 -4.16 -7.54
N SER A 450 -10.39 -3.03 -8.25
CA SER A 450 -10.22 -3.00 -9.71
C SER A 450 -8.76 -3.17 -10.16
N MET A 451 -7.81 -3.23 -9.22
CA MET A 451 -6.39 -3.45 -9.54
C MET A 451 -6.15 -4.87 -10.05
N THR A 452 -5.24 -5.00 -10.99
CA THR A 452 -4.83 -6.30 -11.56
C THR A 452 -4.07 -7.14 -10.54
N ALA A 453 -3.25 -6.47 -9.71
CA ALA A 453 -2.49 -7.09 -8.63
C ALA A 453 -2.55 -6.22 -7.37
N ALA A 454 -2.84 -6.85 -6.23
CA ALA A 454 -2.83 -6.16 -4.95
C ALA A 454 -1.40 -5.82 -4.52
N THR A 455 -1.17 -4.56 -4.16
CA THR A 455 0.08 -4.08 -3.58
C THR A 455 0.00 -4.03 -2.05
N PRO A 456 1.12 -3.93 -1.32
CA PRO A 456 1.11 -3.68 0.12
C PRO A 456 0.27 -2.44 0.50
N GLU A 457 0.37 -1.37 -0.30
CA GLU A 457 -0.37 -0.13 -0.09
C GLU A 457 -1.88 -0.35 -0.26
N SER A 458 -2.31 -1.00 -1.35
CA SER A 458 -3.74 -1.25 -1.58
C SER A 458 -4.35 -2.19 -0.53
N LYS A 459 -3.61 -3.20 -0.06
CA LYS A 459 -4.00 -4.04 1.08
C LYS A 459 -4.16 -3.20 2.35
N TYR A 460 -3.21 -2.30 2.61
CA TYR A 460 -3.34 -1.37 3.74
C TYR A 460 -4.61 -0.52 3.63
N GLY A 461 -4.91 0.02 2.45
CA GLY A 461 -6.16 0.76 2.19
C GLY A 461 -7.42 -0.08 2.44
N LEU A 462 -7.45 -1.33 1.98
CA LEU A 462 -8.53 -2.28 2.25
C LEU A 462 -8.68 -2.58 3.74
N GLY A 463 -7.58 -2.72 4.49
CA GLY A 463 -7.58 -2.87 5.94
C GLY A 463 -8.21 -1.66 6.66
N VAL A 464 -7.91 -0.44 6.22
CA VAL A 464 -8.55 0.80 6.75
C VAL A 464 -10.05 0.79 6.46
N ILE A 465 -10.45 0.39 5.26
CA ILE A 465 -11.87 0.24 4.87
C ILE A 465 -12.54 -0.80 5.76
N ALA A 466 -11.90 -1.94 6.00
CA ALA A 466 -12.43 -3.01 6.85
C ALA A 466 -12.65 -2.54 8.31
N ILE A 467 -11.73 -1.76 8.90
CA ILE A 467 -11.97 -1.11 10.21
C ILE A 467 -13.21 -0.21 10.14
N THR A 468 -13.31 0.62 9.11
CA THR A 468 -14.42 1.55 8.94
C THR A 468 -15.77 0.83 8.82
N LYS A 469 -15.77 -0.39 8.28
CA LYS A 469 -16.95 -1.27 8.15
C LYS A 469 -17.19 -2.18 9.37
N GLY A 470 -16.29 -2.16 10.38
CA GLY A 470 -16.37 -3.06 11.54
C GLY A 470 -15.94 -4.51 11.27
N GLU A 471 -15.27 -4.77 10.15
CA GLU A 471 -14.77 -6.08 9.71
C GLU A 471 -13.34 -6.33 10.23
N TYR A 472 -13.19 -6.41 11.56
CA TYR A 472 -11.85 -6.37 12.20
C TYR A 472 -10.95 -7.56 11.88
N ASP A 473 -11.52 -8.76 11.70
CA ASP A 473 -10.77 -9.94 11.26
C ASP A 473 -10.17 -9.74 9.87
N LYS A 474 -10.95 -9.20 8.95
CA LYS A 474 -10.50 -8.85 7.61
C LYS A 474 -9.45 -7.76 7.65
N ALA A 475 -9.64 -6.72 8.48
CA ALA A 475 -8.66 -5.66 8.66
C ALA A 475 -7.29 -6.19 9.09
N VAL A 476 -7.26 -7.09 10.10
CA VAL A 476 -6.01 -7.73 10.57
C VAL A 476 -5.34 -8.52 9.44
N ASN A 477 -6.11 -9.27 8.65
CA ASN A 477 -5.57 -10.03 7.52
C ASN A 477 -5.01 -9.11 6.42
N ASP A 478 -5.71 -8.03 6.09
CA ASP A 478 -5.32 -7.09 5.04
C ASP A 478 -4.05 -6.30 5.42
N PHE A 479 -3.89 -5.91 6.71
CA PHE A 479 -2.67 -5.27 7.20
C PHE A 479 -1.47 -6.21 7.25
N GLY A 480 -1.69 -7.51 7.37
CA GLY A 480 -0.63 -8.51 7.48
C GLY A 480 0.12 -8.44 8.82
N THR A 481 1.45 -8.58 8.78
CA THR A 481 2.29 -8.70 9.99
C THR A 481 3.12 -7.47 10.30
N GLU A 482 3.21 -6.52 9.37
CA GLU A 482 4.02 -5.31 9.57
C GLU A 482 3.40 -4.40 10.63
N PRO A 483 4.13 -4.05 11.71
CA PRO A 483 3.60 -3.24 12.79
C PRO A 483 3.14 -1.85 12.28
N SER A 484 1.89 -1.53 12.55
CA SER A 484 1.31 -0.23 12.23
C SER A 484 0.24 0.15 13.25
N PHE A 485 -0.05 1.45 13.33
CA PHE A 485 -1.11 1.95 14.21
C PHE A 485 -2.47 1.31 13.87
N ASN A 486 -2.84 1.25 12.60
CA ASN A 486 -4.12 0.67 12.19
C ASN A 486 -4.20 -0.84 12.41
N LEU A 487 -3.09 -1.59 12.27
CA LEU A 487 -3.05 -3.01 12.65
C LEU A 487 -3.32 -3.16 14.16
N ALA A 488 -2.65 -2.35 14.99
CA ALA A 488 -2.85 -2.40 16.43
C ALA A 488 -4.29 -2.01 16.83
N LEU A 489 -4.87 -1.00 16.16
CA LEU A 489 -6.26 -0.62 16.36
C LEU A 489 -7.22 -1.76 15.97
N ALA A 490 -7.00 -2.39 14.83
CA ALA A 490 -7.82 -3.54 14.39
C ALA A 490 -7.74 -4.71 15.38
N LEU A 491 -6.54 -5.03 15.87
CA LEU A 491 -6.34 -6.06 16.90
C LEU A 491 -7.06 -5.70 18.20
N TYR A 492 -6.97 -4.45 18.65
CA TYR A 492 -7.69 -3.97 19.83
C TYR A 492 -9.21 -4.12 19.68
N LEU A 493 -9.76 -3.65 18.55
CA LEU A 493 -11.19 -3.70 18.25
C LEU A 493 -11.72 -5.14 18.07
N LYS A 494 -10.86 -6.04 17.59
CA LYS A 494 -11.14 -7.48 17.54
C LYS A 494 -11.16 -8.14 18.92
N GLY A 495 -10.54 -7.50 19.94
CA GLY A 495 -10.40 -8.01 21.31
C GLY A 495 -9.04 -8.65 21.61
N ASP A 496 -8.08 -8.66 20.67
CA ASP A 496 -6.73 -9.18 20.88
C ASP A 496 -5.81 -8.10 21.47
N VAL A 497 -6.14 -7.67 22.70
CA VAL A 497 -5.52 -6.52 23.37
C VAL A 497 -4.01 -6.73 23.59
N ALA A 498 -3.59 -7.97 23.86
CA ALA A 498 -2.18 -8.29 24.09
C ALA A 498 -1.34 -8.11 22.82
N LYS A 499 -1.86 -8.58 21.67
CA LYS A 499 -1.19 -8.37 20.38
C LYS A 499 -1.23 -6.90 19.95
N ALA A 500 -2.32 -6.19 20.20
CA ALA A 500 -2.39 -4.75 19.95
C ALA A 500 -1.28 -4.01 20.69
N LYS A 501 -1.07 -4.33 21.99
CA LYS A 501 0.01 -3.78 22.80
C LYS A 501 1.38 -4.06 22.18
N SER A 502 1.68 -5.34 21.94
CA SER A 502 2.99 -5.74 21.39
C SER A 502 3.26 -5.13 20.00
N THR A 503 2.24 -4.98 19.16
CA THR A 503 2.34 -4.32 17.85
C THR A 503 2.77 -2.86 18.03
N LEU A 504 2.10 -2.09 18.90
CA LEU A 504 2.47 -0.69 19.14
C LEU A 504 3.85 -0.55 19.80
N ASP A 505 4.21 -1.46 20.69
CA ASP A 505 5.51 -1.42 21.37
C ASP A 505 6.68 -1.79 20.44
N SER A 506 6.42 -2.53 19.36
CA SER A 506 7.42 -2.89 18.34
C SER A 506 7.61 -1.82 17.26
N MET A 507 6.76 -0.80 17.20
CA MET A 507 6.91 0.29 16.21
C MET A 507 8.15 1.14 16.54
N LYS A 508 9.06 1.28 15.56
CA LYS A 508 10.32 2.04 15.73
C LYS A 508 10.09 3.54 15.86
N GLU A 509 9.10 4.06 15.16
CA GLU A 509 8.75 5.47 15.19
C GLU A 509 7.24 5.64 15.38
N LEU A 510 6.86 6.47 16.33
CA LEU A 510 5.46 6.84 16.55
C LEU A 510 5.19 8.20 15.93
N CYS A 511 4.00 8.33 15.33
CA CYS A 511 3.52 9.62 14.84
C CYS A 511 3.44 10.63 15.99
N LYS A 512 4.03 11.81 15.83
CA LYS A 512 3.92 12.94 16.77
C LYS A 512 2.49 13.56 16.81
N CYS A 513 1.51 12.88 16.24
CA CYS A 513 0.09 13.21 16.33
C CYS A 513 -0.55 12.76 17.67
N GLY A 514 0.15 11.92 18.44
CA GLY A 514 -0.28 11.38 19.72
C GLY A 514 -1.26 10.20 19.65
N LYS A 515 -1.80 9.83 18.47
CA LYS A 515 -2.74 8.70 18.32
C LYS A 515 -2.18 7.36 18.83
N PRO A 516 -0.94 6.95 18.47
CA PRO A 516 -0.39 5.69 18.95
C PRO A 516 -0.23 5.65 20.48
N SER A 517 0.27 6.73 21.08
CA SER A 517 0.41 6.84 22.52
C SER A 517 -0.96 6.86 23.22
N TYR A 518 -1.97 7.49 22.60
CA TYR A 518 -3.34 7.46 23.12
C TYR A 518 -3.92 6.04 23.09
N LEU A 519 -3.77 5.30 22.01
CA LEU A 519 -4.22 3.90 21.93
C LEU A 519 -3.47 3.00 22.93
N LYS A 520 -2.17 3.24 23.16
CA LYS A 520 -1.42 2.58 24.26
C LYS A 520 -2.04 2.87 25.62
N ALA A 521 -2.46 4.12 25.87
CA ALA A 521 -3.15 4.47 27.11
C ALA A 521 -4.50 3.73 27.24
N VAL A 522 -5.30 3.66 26.19
CA VAL A 522 -6.55 2.90 26.15
C VAL A 522 -6.30 1.41 26.44
N ILE A 523 -5.27 0.82 25.82
CA ILE A 523 -4.85 -0.56 26.08
C ILE A 523 -4.45 -0.75 27.55
N GLY A 524 -3.72 0.21 28.12
CA GLY A 524 -3.35 0.19 29.54
C GLY A 524 -4.57 0.18 30.46
N ALA A 525 -5.57 1.00 30.16
CA ALA A 525 -6.84 1.03 30.90
C ALA A 525 -7.60 -0.31 30.78
N LYS A 526 -7.60 -0.92 29.61
CA LYS A 526 -8.24 -2.23 29.36
C LYS A 526 -7.56 -3.38 30.10
N LEU A 527 -6.24 -3.32 30.24
CA LEU A 527 -5.40 -4.32 30.93
C LEU A 527 -5.27 -4.05 32.45
N ASP A 528 -5.93 -3.01 33.00
CA ASP A 528 -5.76 -2.52 34.37
C ASP A 528 -4.31 -2.14 34.73
N ASP A 529 -3.46 -1.83 33.73
CA ASP A 529 -2.10 -1.33 33.93
C ASP A 529 -2.11 0.22 33.98
N LYS A 530 -2.35 0.73 35.21
CA LYS A 530 -2.43 2.17 35.44
C LYS A 530 -1.14 2.91 35.09
N ASN A 531 0.02 2.32 35.31
CA ASN A 531 1.30 2.98 35.04
C ASN A 531 1.51 3.12 33.50
N TYR A 532 1.26 2.07 32.77
CA TYR A 532 1.34 2.09 31.31
C TYR A 532 0.30 3.06 30.72
N MET A 533 -0.94 3.05 31.24
CA MET A 533 -1.99 3.98 30.84
C MET A 533 -1.56 5.44 31.03
N LEU A 534 -1.15 5.82 32.26
CA LEU A 534 -0.82 7.22 32.59
C LEU A 534 0.42 7.72 31.85
N SER A 535 1.46 6.87 31.72
CA SER A 535 2.67 7.23 30.99
C SER A 535 2.36 7.57 29.54
N ASN A 536 1.62 6.70 28.85
CA ASN A 536 1.28 6.89 27.44
C ASN A 536 0.24 8.00 27.23
N LEU A 537 -0.68 8.22 28.18
CA LEU A 537 -1.61 9.35 28.12
C LEU A 537 -0.88 10.69 28.22
N ARG A 538 0.09 10.82 29.12
CA ARG A 538 0.94 12.02 29.23
C ARG A 538 1.75 12.25 27.96
N GLU A 539 2.27 11.21 27.37
CA GLU A 539 2.99 11.29 26.08
C GLU A 539 2.07 11.77 24.95
N ALA A 540 0.86 11.21 24.83
CA ALA A 540 -0.13 11.67 23.84
C ALA A 540 -0.46 13.16 24.01
N ILE A 541 -0.72 13.59 25.25
CA ILE A 541 -0.98 14.99 25.62
C ILE A 541 0.22 15.89 25.30
N GLY A 542 1.44 15.38 25.52
CA GLY A 542 2.67 16.11 25.18
C GLY A 542 2.81 16.38 23.68
N PHE A 543 2.34 15.45 22.83
CA PHE A 543 2.28 15.68 21.38
C PHE A 543 1.16 16.63 20.97
N LYS A 544 -0.03 16.49 21.57
CA LYS A 544 -1.20 17.31 21.24
C LYS A 544 -2.12 17.48 22.45
N ALA A 545 -2.28 18.71 22.91
CA ALA A 545 -3.07 19.04 24.10
C ALA A 545 -4.55 18.62 24.02
N ASP A 546 -5.12 18.51 22.83
CA ASP A 546 -6.51 18.11 22.61
C ASP A 546 -6.85 16.74 23.20
N TRP A 547 -5.84 15.86 23.38
CA TRP A 547 -6.00 14.56 24.00
C TRP A 547 -6.44 14.66 25.47
N LYS A 548 -6.20 15.80 26.15
CA LYS A 548 -6.75 16.05 27.50
C LYS A 548 -8.28 16.06 27.48
N ALA A 549 -8.85 16.88 26.60
CA ALA A 549 -10.31 17.01 26.50
C ALA A 549 -10.95 15.70 26.02
N TYR A 550 -10.28 15.00 25.11
CA TYR A 550 -10.75 13.72 24.60
C TYR A 550 -10.79 12.65 25.72
N ALA A 551 -9.70 12.48 26.49
CA ALA A 551 -9.61 11.50 27.56
C ALA A 551 -10.60 11.74 28.71
N LYS A 552 -10.95 13.01 29.01
CA LYS A 552 -11.96 13.36 30.03
C LYS A 552 -13.34 12.75 29.75
N THR A 553 -13.65 12.50 28.51
CA THR A 553 -14.98 12.04 28.04
C THR A 553 -14.95 10.63 27.44
N ASP A 554 -13.77 10.00 27.37
CA ASP A 554 -13.64 8.68 26.79
C ASP A 554 -13.92 7.59 27.86
N LEU A 555 -15.00 6.87 27.67
CA LEU A 555 -15.43 5.82 28.59
C LEU A 555 -14.50 4.61 28.65
N GLU A 556 -13.48 4.51 27.81
CA GLU A 556 -12.37 3.57 27.98
C GLU A 556 -11.64 3.79 29.32
N PHE A 557 -11.62 5.05 29.81
CA PHE A 557 -11.04 5.43 31.08
C PHE A 557 -12.05 5.52 32.24
N ALA A 558 -13.30 5.08 32.05
CA ALA A 558 -14.37 5.26 33.06
C ALA A 558 -13.97 4.78 34.47
N LYS A 559 -13.22 3.69 34.59
CA LYS A 559 -12.71 3.15 35.88
C LYS A 559 -11.80 4.15 36.61
N PHE A 560 -11.16 5.06 35.89
CA PHE A 560 -10.16 6.01 36.42
C PHE A 560 -10.69 7.44 36.58
N PHE A 561 -11.93 7.73 36.24
CA PHE A 561 -12.51 9.07 36.35
C PHE A 561 -12.51 9.63 37.78
N THR A 562 -12.49 8.74 38.79
CA THR A 562 -12.40 9.14 40.21
C THR A 562 -10.97 9.19 40.73
N ASP A 563 -9.98 8.67 39.99
CA ASP A 563 -8.57 8.60 40.35
C ASP A 563 -7.90 9.99 40.29
N ASP A 564 -7.25 10.42 41.36
CA ASP A 564 -6.68 11.76 41.43
C ASP A 564 -5.49 11.96 40.50
N THR A 565 -4.71 10.89 40.22
CA THR A 565 -3.60 10.96 39.27
C THR A 565 -4.11 11.11 37.82
N PHE A 566 -5.19 10.39 37.48
CA PHE A 566 -5.84 10.54 36.17
C PHE A 566 -6.42 11.96 36.04
N LYS A 567 -7.19 12.43 37.04
CA LYS A 567 -7.75 13.78 37.03
C LYS A 567 -6.67 14.85 36.80
N SER A 568 -5.56 14.77 37.55
CA SER A 568 -4.45 15.74 37.38
C SER A 568 -3.76 15.64 36.04
N THR A 569 -3.74 14.47 35.41
CA THR A 569 -3.14 14.28 34.07
C THR A 569 -4.01 14.93 32.99
N VAL A 570 -5.33 14.92 33.14
CA VAL A 570 -6.27 15.46 32.12
C VAL A 570 -6.82 16.85 32.47
N GLN A 571 -6.45 17.42 33.64
CA GLN A 571 -6.76 18.81 33.96
C GLN A 571 -6.07 19.77 33.00
#